data_0021dbf36938b677caafb20ce3e486f6
#
_entry.id   0021dbf36938b677caafb20ce3e486f6
#
_cell.length_a   1.000
_cell.length_b   1.000
_cell.length_c   1.000
_cell.angle_alpha   90.00
_cell.angle_beta   90.00
_cell.angle_gamma   90.00
#
_symmetry.space_group_name_H-M   'P 1'
#
loop_
_entity.id
_entity.type
_entity.pdbx_description
1 polymer ?
#
loop_
_entity_poly.entity_id
_entity_poly.type
_entity_poly.pdbx_seq_one_letter_code
_entity_poly.pdbx_strand_id
1 'polypeptide(L)'
;MANDITYVKTATGKAEVAAKPGKLPIGLKTLLGLVESSTVAQLQAKLPQVPPDKLNAALDRLFVDGYIEIGLAAAAAAPATPAAGLDFANFINRPVKEPTIQKIQEAEATLSGIRPSKKAGYHVHIINRSAKRVAPHAGGNKHTVLIIDADQANALVVARALLLAKFETRAAVRQDEIVAALNQQPPADVIAMDMVLPDVIGLELLGRLREHPTYKSVPIIVMAGKVEHDDVVAALAYGASGYMTKPFKAEALVDNVRAVLGL
;
A
#
# COMPACT_ATOMS: atom_id res chain seq x y z
N MET A 1 7.01 -9.92 16.16
CA MET A 1 5.60 -10.28 15.98
C MET A 1 5.21 -10.06 14.52
N ALA A 2 5.76 -10.91 13.66
CA ALA A 2 5.40 -10.98 12.24
C ALA A 2 4.33 -12.08 12.01
N ASN A 3 3.53 -12.39 13.06
CA ASN A 3 2.71 -13.59 13.11
C ASN A 3 1.40 -13.51 12.31
N ASP A 4 1.04 -12.34 11.76
CA ASP A 4 -0.29 -12.14 11.15
C ASP A 4 -0.25 -12.11 9.60
N ILE A 5 0.95 -12.23 8.99
CA ILE A 5 1.05 -12.30 7.53
C ILE A 5 0.62 -13.69 7.09
N THR A 6 -0.44 -13.76 6.29
CA THR A 6 -0.89 -15.02 5.66
C THR A 6 -0.18 -15.19 4.34
N TYR A 7 0.43 -16.35 4.12
CA TYR A 7 1.03 -16.73 2.86
C TYR A 7 0.16 -17.76 2.14
N VAL A 8 0.07 -17.62 0.81
CA VAL A 8 -0.61 -18.58 -0.08
C VAL A 8 0.33 -19.00 -1.20
N LYS A 9 0.14 -20.21 -1.71
CA LYS A 9 0.92 -20.70 -2.86
C LYS A 9 0.45 -20.04 -4.15
N THR A 10 1.37 -19.52 -4.94
CA THR A 10 1.11 -19.11 -6.32
C THR A 10 0.86 -20.32 -7.22
N ALA A 11 0.47 -20.08 -8.48
CA ALA A 11 0.39 -21.12 -9.49
C ALA A 11 1.74 -21.84 -9.68
N THR A 12 2.85 -21.07 -9.69
CA THR A 12 4.23 -21.60 -9.75
C THR A 12 4.56 -22.43 -8.53
N GLY A 13 4.17 -21.98 -7.33
CA GLY A 13 4.38 -22.73 -6.10
C GLY A 13 3.62 -24.05 -6.05
N LYS A 14 2.38 -24.09 -6.54
CA LYS A 14 1.59 -25.32 -6.65
C LYS A 14 2.24 -26.31 -7.63
N ALA A 15 2.71 -25.82 -8.77
CA ALA A 15 3.40 -26.64 -9.76
C ALA A 15 4.73 -27.21 -9.20
N GLU A 16 5.50 -26.41 -8.46
CA GLU A 16 6.78 -26.85 -7.87
C GLU A 16 6.59 -27.92 -6.80
N VAL A 17 5.54 -27.83 -5.97
CA VAL A 17 5.24 -28.91 -4.99
C VAL A 17 4.95 -30.22 -5.68
N ALA A 18 4.27 -30.21 -6.81
CA ALA A 18 3.93 -31.40 -7.60
C ALA A 18 5.10 -31.94 -8.44
N ALA A 19 6.08 -31.12 -8.77
CA ALA A 19 7.19 -31.49 -9.68
C ALA A 19 8.12 -32.56 -9.07
N LYS A 20 8.54 -33.53 -9.89
CA LYS A 20 9.53 -34.56 -9.54
C LYS A 20 10.50 -34.78 -10.72
N PRO A 21 11.78 -34.33 -10.67
CA PRO A 21 12.39 -33.50 -9.61
C PRO A 21 11.90 -32.06 -9.65
N GLY A 22 11.85 -31.38 -8.51
CA GLY A 22 11.58 -29.95 -8.40
C GLY A 22 12.87 -29.11 -8.50
N LYS A 23 12.73 -27.80 -8.65
CA LYS A 23 13.84 -26.85 -8.69
C LYS A 23 14.32 -26.41 -7.32
N LEU A 24 13.45 -26.53 -6.30
CA LEU A 24 13.75 -26.08 -4.95
C LEU A 24 14.50 -27.14 -4.13
N PRO A 25 15.40 -26.71 -3.21
CA PRO A 25 15.95 -27.56 -2.16
C PRO A 25 14.83 -28.21 -1.33
N ILE A 26 15.08 -29.46 -0.86
CA ILE A 26 14.08 -30.27 -0.15
C ILE A 26 13.44 -29.50 1.03
N GLY A 27 14.23 -28.77 1.83
CA GLY A 27 13.72 -27.99 2.96
C GLY A 27 12.75 -26.86 2.55
N LEU A 28 13.06 -26.14 1.48
CA LEU A 28 12.17 -25.09 0.96
C LEU A 28 10.92 -25.69 0.32
N LYS A 29 11.05 -26.81 -0.36
CA LYS A 29 9.91 -27.53 -0.94
C LYS A 29 8.97 -28.07 0.14
N THR A 30 9.50 -28.60 1.25
CA THR A 30 8.72 -29.03 2.41
C THR A 30 7.96 -27.85 3.02
N LEU A 31 8.65 -26.72 3.24
CA LEU A 31 8.00 -25.50 3.74
C LEU A 31 6.90 -25.03 2.78
N LEU A 32 7.19 -24.98 1.48
CA LEU A 32 6.21 -24.62 0.45
C LEU A 32 4.99 -25.55 0.48
N GLY A 33 5.19 -26.84 0.72
CA GLY A 33 4.10 -27.82 0.90
C GLY A 33 3.15 -27.45 2.05
N LEU A 34 3.69 -26.90 3.14
CA LEU A 34 2.92 -26.52 4.34
C LEU A 34 2.19 -25.17 4.22
N VAL A 35 2.55 -24.35 3.23
CA VAL A 35 1.88 -23.06 2.99
C VAL A 35 0.53 -23.30 2.31
N GLU A 36 -0.54 -23.25 3.09
CA GLU A 36 -1.94 -23.37 2.61
C GLU A 36 -2.77 -22.24 3.23
N SER A 37 -2.59 -21.01 2.79
CA SER A 37 -3.22 -19.86 3.45
C SER A 37 -2.85 -19.79 4.93
N SER A 38 -1.56 -19.86 5.22
CA SER A 38 -1.03 -20.02 6.59
C SER A 38 -0.30 -18.77 7.04
N THR A 39 -0.50 -18.36 8.29
CA THR A 39 0.31 -17.31 8.93
C THR A 39 1.67 -17.84 9.34
N VAL A 40 2.64 -16.92 9.57
CA VAL A 40 3.96 -17.28 10.11
C VAL A 40 3.84 -18.04 11.42
N ALA A 41 2.92 -17.62 12.30
CA ALA A 41 2.67 -18.30 13.57
C ALA A 41 2.20 -19.75 13.39
N GLN A 42 1.27 -19.98 12.44
CA GLN A 42 0.78 -21.32 12.11
C GLN A 42 1.88 -22.19 11.50
N LEU A 43 2.73 -21.63 10.65
CA LEU A 43 3.88 -22.33 10.07
C LEU A 43 4.93 -22.65 11.15
N GLN A 44 5.18 -21.72 12.08
CA GLN A 44 6.08 -21.93 13.21
C GLN A 44 5.57 -23.04 14.13
N ALA A 45 4.26 -23.11 14.37
CA ALA A 45 3.66 -24.18 15.16
C ALA A 45 3.79 -25.55 14.49
N LYS A 46 3.77 -25.62 13.15
CA LYS A 46 4.00 -26.86 12.38
C LYS A 46 5.49 -27.23 12.30
N LEU A 47 6.40 -26.26 12.50
CA LEU A 47 7.85 -26.44 12.41
C LEU A 47 8.57 -25.91 13.67
N PRO A 48 8.29 -26.45 14.86
CA PRO A 48 8.83 -25.93 16.12
C PRO A 48 10.36 -26.05 16.21
N GLN A 49 10.96 -26.97 15.45
CA GLN A 49 12.40 -27.17 15.38
C GLN A 49 13.14 -26.16 14.52
N VAL A 50 12.43 -25.34 13.71
CA VAL A 50 13.04 -24.31 12.86
C VAL A 50 13.06 -23.00 13.62
N PRO A 51 14.24 -22.37 13.80
CA PRO A 51 14.31 -21.05 14.41
C PRO A 51 13.48 -20.01 13.63
N PRO A 52 12.79 -19.08 14.32
CA PRO A 52 11.93 -18.08 13.67
C PRO A 52 12.62 -17.26 12.57
N ASP A 53 13.88 -16.90 12.78
CA ASP A 53 14.67 -16.13 11.81
C ASP A 53 14.93 -16.93 10.53
N LYS A 54 15.21 -18.24 10.67
CA LYS A 54 15.40 -19.12 9.52
C LYS A 54 14.09 -19.40 8.78
N LEU A 55 12.97 -19.50 9.50
CA LEU A 55 11.65 -19.64 8.89
C LEU A 55 11.30 -18.38 8.09
N ASN A 56 11.50 -17.21 8.65
CA ASN A 56 11.26 -15.93 7.96
C ASN A 56 12.14 -15.80 6.72
N ALA A 57 13.44 -16.07 6.81
CA ALA A 57 14.35 -16.04 5.67
C ALA A 57 13.96 -17.03 4.55
N ALA A 58 13.46 -18.20 4.91
CA ALA A 58 12.97 -19.20 3.95
C ALA A 58 11.66 -18.75 3.26
N LEU A 59 10.73 -18.15 4.01
CA LEU A 59 9.51 -17.57 3.46
C LEU A 59 9.83 -16.38 2.56
N ASP A 60 10.79 -15.52 2.94
CA ASP A 60 11.26 -14.42 2.13
C ASP A 60 11.81 -14.88 0.79
N ARG A 61 12.61 -15.95 0.81
CA ARG A 61 13.14 -16.53 -0.42
C ARG A 61 12.05 -17.09 -1.32
N LEU A 62 11.11 -17.88 -0.76
CA LEU A 62 9.99 -18.42 -1.53
C LEU A 62 9.11 -17.34 -2.11
N PHE A 63 8.98 -16.22 -1.42
CA PHE A 63 8.22 -15.05 -1.88
C PHE A 63 8.95 -14.34 -3.04
N VAL A 64 10.24 -14.03 -2.88
CA VAL A 64 11.06 -13.38 -3.91
C VAL A 64 11.14 -14.24 -5.18
N ASP A 65 11.26 -15.56 -5.01
CA ASP A 65 11.30 -16.52 -6.12
C ASP A 65 9.90 -16.77 -6.74
N GLY A 66 8.85 -16.13 -6.23
CA GLY A 66 7.48 -16.18 -6.77
C GLY A 66 6.73 -17.50 -6.51
N TYR A 67 7.16 -18.33 -5.55
CA TYR A 67 6.48 -19.58 -5.20
C TYR A 67 5.32 -19.40 -4.21
N ILE A 68 5.39 -18.34 -3.39
CA ILE A 68 4.32 -17.94 -2.48
C ILE A 68 4.02 -16.45 -2.66
N GLU A 69 2.82 -16.06 -2.33
CA GLU A 69 2.37 -14.68 -2.27
C GLU A 69 1.77 -14.40 -0.90
N ILE A 70 1.72 -13.13 -0.52
CA ILE A 70 0.94 -12.74 0.65
C ILE A 70 -0.52 -12.89 0.23
N GLY A 71 -1.21 -13.82 0.86
CA GLY A 71 -2.65 -13.83 0.85
C GLY A 71 -3.07 -12.51 1.49
N LEU A 72 -3.32 -11.51 0.66
CA LEU A 72 -4.19 -10.45 1.09
C LEU A 72 -5.44 -11.22 1.50
N ALA A 73 -5.72 -11.30 2.80
CA ALA A 73 -7.03 -11.68 3.21
C ALA A 73 -7.93 -10.80 2.34
N ALA A 74 -8.53 -11.41 1.33
CA ALA A 74 -9.71 -10.83 0.76
C ALA A 74 -10.49 -10.51 2.00
N ALA A 75 -10.53 -9.23 2.36
CA ALA A 75 -11.18 -8.80 3.59
C ALA A 75 -12.49 -9.54 3.51
N ALA A 76 -12.58 -10.63 4.30
CA ALA A 76 -13.78 -11.42 4.33
C ALA A 76 -14.81 -10.36 4.56
N ALA A 77 -15.63 -10.14 3.54
CA ALA A 77 -16.68 -9.17 3.59
C ALA A 77 -17.58 -9.59 4.75
N ALA A 78 -17.16 -9.23 5.97
CA ALA A 78 -18.14 -8.98 6.97
C ALA A 78 -19.07 -7.98 6.29
N PRO A 79 -20.38 -8.28 6.19
CA PRO A 79 -21.30 -7.34 5.58
C PRO A 79 -21.09 -6.03 6.32
N ALA A 80 -20.36 -5.10 5.67
CA ALA A 80 -20.16 -3.77 6.17
C ALA A 80 -21.57 -3.21 6.25
N THR A 81 -22.07 -3.08 7.46
CA THR A 81 -23.23 -2.22 7.70
C THR A 81 -22.83 -0.89 7.07
N PRO A 82 -23.48 -0.43 6.01
CA PRO A 82 -23.09 0.83 5.38
C PRO A 82 -23.25 1.89 6.45
N ALA A 83 -22.12 2.44 6.90
CA ALA A 83 -22.15 3.68 7.66
C ALA A 83 -22.90 4.67 6.81
N ALA A 84 -23.97 5.22 7.36
CA ALA A 84 -24.96 6.03 6.69
C ALA A 84 -24.36 6.94 5.61
N GLY A 85 -24.64 6.63 4.34
CA GLY A 85 -24.93 7.70 3.40
C GLY A 85 -23.93 8.05 2.32
N LEU A 86 -22.82 7.35 2.05
CA LEU A 86 -21.97 7.73 0.93
C LEU A 86 -21.78 6.56 -0.05
N ASP A 87 -22.46 6.68 -1.17
CA ASP A 87 -22.30 5.81 -2.33
C ASP A 87 -20.97 6.17 -3.03
N PHE A 88 -19.89 5.51 -2.61
CA PHE A 88 -18.56 5.69 -3.21
C PHE A 88 -18.53 5.33 -4.69
N ALA A 89 -19.40 4.47 -5.19
CA ALA A 89 -19.47 4.16 -6.61
C ALA A 89 -19.93 5.40 -7.40
N ASN A 90 -20.94 6.12 -6.92
CA ASN A 90 -21.35 7.40 -7.48
C ASN A 90 -20.35 8.53 -7.18
N PHE A 91 -19.66 8.46 -6.05
CA PHE A 91 -18.66 9.45 -5.67
C PHE A 91 -17.44 9.42 -6.61
N ILE A 92 -16.92 8.25 -6.95
CA ILE A 92 -15.78 8.11 -7.88
C ILE A 92 -16.09 8.66 -9.28
N ASN A 93 -17.36 8.66 -9.69
CA ASN A 93 -17.78 9.14 -11.01
C ASN A 93 -18.21 10.62 -11.05
N ARG A 94 -18.16 11.33 -9.92
CA ARG A 94 -18.50 12.76 -9.89
C ARG A 94 -17.44 13.61 -10.59
N PRO A 95 -17.84 14.70 -11.28
CA PRO A 95 -16.86 15.66 -11.78
C PRO A 95 -16.03 16.23 -10.62
N VAL A 96 -14.73 16.34 -10.83
CA VAL A 96 -13.81 16.95 -9.87
C VAL A 96 -13.68 18.43 -10.17
N LYS A 97 -13.60 19.24 -9.12
CA LYS A 97 -13.24 20.65 -9.27
C LYS A 97 -11.76 20.75 -9.57
N GLU A 98 -11.42 21.37 -10.69
CA GLU A 98 -10.04 21.70 -10.98
C GLU A 98 -9.45 22.61 -9.89
N PRO A 99 -8.15 22.46 -9.58
CA PRO A 99 -7.49 23.36 -8.63
C PRO A 99 -7.57 24.80 -9.13
N THR A 100 -7.79 25.72 -8.22
CA THR A 100 -7.76 27.15 -8.55
C THR A 100 -6.33 27.59 -8.87
N ILE A 101 -6.19 28.67 -9.64
CA ILE A 101 -4.89 29.29 -9.96
C ILE A 101 -4.09 29.54 -8.68
N GLN A 102 -4.74 29.98 -7.61
CA GLN A 102 -4.10 30.19 -6.32
C GLN A 102 -3.47 28.90 -5.76
N LYS A 103 -4.19 27.76 -5.80
CA LYS A 103 -3.66 26.47 -5.34
C LYS A 103 -2.48 25.99 -6.18
N ILE A 104 -2.49 26.25 -7.49
CA ILE A 104 -1.38 25.93 -8.37
C ILE A 104 -0.16 26.77 -7.98
N GLN A 105 -0.32 28.06 -7.77
CA GLN A 105 0.76 28.98 -7.35
C GLN A 105 1.32 28.60 -5.96
N GLU A 106 0.47 28.22 -5.02
CA GLU A 106 0.88 27.73 -3.70
C GLU A 106 1.67 26.41 -3.82
N ALA A 107 1.25 25.51 -4.73
CA ALA A 107 1.96 24.27 -5.01
C ALA A 107 3.34 24.53 -5.62
N GLU A 108 3.46 25.42 -6.58
CA GLU A 108 4.74 25.84 -7.18
C GLU A 108 5.66 26.48 -6.15
N ALA A 109 5.16 27.40 -5.33
CA ALA A 109 5.93 28.02 -4.25
C ALA A 109 6.43 26.98 -3.22
N THR A 110 5.56 26.00 -2.88
CA THR A 110 5.91 24.93 -1.98
C THR A 110 7.01 24.05 -2.58
N LEU A 111 6.89 23.66 -3.85
CA LEU A 111 7.87 22.82 -4.53
C LEU A 111 9.22 23.53 -4.66
N SER A 112 9.24 24.83 -4.95
CA SER A 112 10.46 25.62 -5.04
C SER A 112 11.22 25.73 -3.72
N GLY A 113 10.53 25.62 -2.58
CA GLY A 113 11.12 25.62 -1.23
C GLY A 113 11.66 24.25 -0.77
N ILE A 114 11.35 23.18 -1.48
CA ILE A 114 11.74 21.82 -1.10
C ILE A 114 12.99 21.39 -1.87
N ARG A 115 14.02 20.95 -1.14
CA ARG A 115 15.16 20.28 -1.77
C ARG A 115 14.76 18.82 -2.04
N PRO A 116 14.69 18.37 -3.33
CA PRO A 116 14.39 16.99 -3.62
C PRO A 116 15.45 16.07 -3.02
N SER A 117 15.01 15.11 -2.21
CA SER A 117 15.90 14.08 -1.69
C SER A 117 16.13 13.01 -2.75
N LYS A 118 17.27 13.05 -3.44
CA LYS A 118 17.71 11.96 -4.31
C LYS A 118 18.33 10.86 -3.46
N LYS A 119 17.52 9.93 -2.97
CA LYS A 119 18.02 8.67 -2.38
C LYS A 119 17.97 7.57 -3.42
N ALA A 120 19.13 7.02 -3.79
CA ALA A 120 19.24 5.81 -4.61
C ALA A 120 18.48 5.83 -5.97
N GLY A 121 18.46 6.97 -6.68
CA GLY A 121 17.92 7.05 -8.05
C GLY A 121 16.41 7.35 -8.16
N TYR A 122 15.69 7.54 -7.07
CA TYR A 122 14.31 7.97 -7.06
C TYR A 122 14.15 9.34 -6.38
N HIS A 123 13.14 10.09 -6.82
CA HIS A 123 12.80 11.39 -6.25
C HIS A 123 11.67 11.23 -5.24
N VAL A 124 11.88 11.71 -4.02
CA VAL A 124 10.88 11.74 -2.97
C VAL A 124 10.64 13.19 -2.57
N HIS A 125 9.43 13.66 -2.79
CA HIS A 125 8.98 14.98 -2.35
C HIS A 125 7.92 14.78 -1.28
N ILE A 126 8.30 14.83 0.00
CA ILE A 126 7.32 14.87 1.09
C ILE A 126 7.06 16.33 1.42
N ILE A 127 5.80 16.74 1.33
CA ILE A 127 5.42 18.13 1.46
C ILE A 127 4.84 18.41 2.83
N ASN A 128 3.99 17.51 3.33
CA ASN A 128 3.35 17.66 4.63
C ASN A 128 3.87 16.61 5.62
N ARG A 129 4.97 16.94 6.29
CA ARG A 129 5.37 16.20 7.48
C ARG A 129 4.44 16.59 8.62
N SER A 130 3.78 15.62 9.24
CA SER A 130 3.03 15.93 10.45
C SER A 130 3.99 16.33 11.57
N ALA A 131 3.79 17.52 12.12
CA ALA A 131 4.52 17.98 13.32
C ALA A 131 4.06 17.27 14.59
N LYS A 132 2.90 16.61 14.56
CA LYS A 132 2.32 15.84 15.66
C LYS A 132 1.98 14.44 15.18
N ARG A 133 2.18 13.47 16.08
CA ARG A 133 1.78 12.09 15.81
C ARG A 133 0.27 12.02 15.55
N VAL A 134 -0.11 11.46 14.41
CA VAL A 134 -1.50 11.18 14.05
C VAL A 134 -1.93 9.92 14.82
N ALA A 135 -3.10 9.95 15.44
CA ALA A 135 -3.66 8.77 16.10
C ALA A 135 -4.32 7.85 15.06
N PRO A 136 -4.20 6.51 15.20
CA PRO A 136 -4.89 5.58 14.31
C PRO A 136 -6.42 5.70 14.41
N HIS A 137 -7.12 5.70 13.27
CA HIS A 137 -8.58 5.73 13.23
C HIS A 137 -9.23 4.52 13.94
N ALA A 138 -8.56 3.36 13.92
CA ALA A 138 -9.02 2.15 14.63
C ALA A 138 -8.96 2.25 16.15
N GLY A 139 -8.44 3.35 16.71
CA GLY A 139 -8.26 3.49 18.17
C GLY A 139 -7.21 2.54 18.77
N GLY A 140 -6.51 1.77 17.93
CA GLY A 140 -5.45 0.84 18.33
C GLY A 140 -4.06 1.46 18.27
N ASN A 141 -3.03 0.59 18.29
CA ASN A 141 -1.62 1.01 18.21
C ASN A 141 -1.05 0.95 16.77
N LYS A 142 -1.85 0.53 15.79
CA LYS A 142 -1.41 0.35 14.40
C LYS A 142 -2.18 1.26 13.47
N HIS A 143 -1.46 1.89 12.56
CA HIS A 143 -2.06 2.66 11.48
C HIS A 143 -2.34 1.75 10.29
N THR A 144 -3.43 2.03 9.57
CA THR A 144 -3.82 1.34 8.34
C THR A 144 -3.40 2.16 7.12
N VAL A 145 -2.67 1.54 6.22
CA VAL A 145 -2.27 2.13 4.92
C VAL A 145 -3.06 1.47 3.80
N LEU A 146 -3.79 2.27 3.02
CA LEU A 146 -4.44 1.81 1.80
C LEU A 146 -3.48 2.02 0.63
N ILE A 147 -3.17 0.96 -0.09
CA ILE A 147 -2.32 0.94 -1.28
C ILE A 147 -3.24 0.83 -2.49
N ILE A 148 -3.21 1.81 -3.37
CA ILE A 148 -3.93 1.82 -4.64
C ILE A 148 -2.88 1.80 -5.75
N ASP A 149 -2.67 0.66 -6.40
CA ASP A 149 -1.62 0.48 -7.41
C ASP A 149 -2.10 -0.46 -8.49
N ALA A 150 -1.96 -0.07 -9.75
CA ALA A 150 -2.30 -0.90 -10.91
C ALA A 150 -1.42 -2.15 -11.03
N ASP A 151 -0.19 -2.09 -10.52
CA ASP A 151 0.73 -3.21 -10.48
C ASP A 151 0.55 -4.00 -9.18
N GLN A 152 -0.15 -5.13 -9.28
CA GLN A 152 -0.40 -6.02 -8.15
C GLN A 152 0.90 -6.53 -7.51
N ALA A 153 1.95 -6.78 -8.31
CA ALA A 153 3.22 -7.26 -7.78
C ALA A 153 3.90 -6.17 -6.93
N ASN A 154 3.89 -4.92 -7.41
CA ASN A 154 4.39 -3.78 -6.66
C ASN A 154 3.57 -3.53 -5.38
N ALA A 155 2.24 -3.58 -5.47
CA ALA A 155 1.35 -3.44 -4.32
C ALA A 155 1.66 -4.48 -3.22
N LEU A 156 1.94 -5.73 -3.60
CA LEU A 156 2.31 -6.80 -2.66
C LEU A 156 3.65 -6.56 -1.98
N VAL A 157 4.67 -6.13 -2.74
CA VAL A 157 6.01 -5.80 -2.19
C VAL A 157 5.90 -4.67 -1.18
N VAL A 158 5.15 -3.62 -1.53
CA VAL A 158 4.89 -2.47 -0.67
C VAL A 158 4.10 -2.88 0.59
N ALA A 159 3.02 -3.65 0.43
CA ALA A 159 2.21 -4.12 1.55
C ALA A 159 3.05 -4.91 2.55
N ARG A 160 3.93 -5.79 2.05
CA ARG A 160 4.84 -6.56 2.90
C ARG A 160 5.79 -5.66 3.70
N ALA A 161 6.42 -4.68 3.07
CA ALA A 161 7.33 -3.77 3.76
C ALA A 161 6.61 -2.97 4.86
N LEU A 162 5.39 -2.51 4.58
CA LEU A 162 4.55 -1.82 5.56
C LEU A 162 4.14 -2.74 6.72
N LEU A 163 3.76 -4.00 6.45
CA LEU A 163 3.44 -4.99 7.49
C LEU A 163 4.65 -5.26 8.39
N LEU A 164 5.85 -5.42 7.82
CA LEU A 164 7.09 -5.58 8.58
C LEU A 164 7.40 -4.32 9.43
N ALA A 165 7.05 -3.15 8.95
CA ALA A 165 7.15 -1.88 9.65
C ALA A 165 6.02 -1.64 10.68
N LYS A 166 5.15 -2.64 10.93
CA LYS A 166 4.06 -2.65 11.91
C LYS A 166 2.81 -1.84 11.52
N PHE A 167 2.64 -1.53 10.25
CA PHE A 167 1.39 -1.00 9.72
C PHE A 167 0.41 -2.13 9.40
N GLU A 168 -0.87 -1.82 9.38
CA GLU A 168 -1.89 -2.63 8.72
C GLU A 168 -2.02 -2.17 7.27
N THR A 169 -2.34 -3.07 6.35
CA THR A 169 -2.40 -2.73 4.92
C THR A 169 -3.69 -3.22 4.30
N ARG A 170 -4.21 -2.42 3.38
CA ARG A 170 -5.25 -2.77 2.43
C ARG A 170 -4.70 -2.48 1.04
N ALA A 171 -5.02 -3.30 0.05
CA ALA A 171 -4.61 -3.04 -1.33
C ALA A 171 -5.83 -3.07 -2.24
N ALA A 172 -5.81 -2.23 -3.26
CA ALA A 172 -6.82 -2.15 -4.29
C ALA A 172 -6.15 -1.84 -5.63
N VAL A 173 -6.53 -2.58 -6.67
CA VAL A 173 -5.98 -2.50 -8.02
C VAL A 173 -6.98 -1.89 -8.98
N ARG A 174 -8.25 -2.28 -8.87
CA ARG A 174 -9.35 -1.88 -9.75
C ARG A 174 -10.33 -0.96 -9.05
N GLN A 175 -11.18 -0.30 -9.84
CA GLN A 175 -12.16 0.65 -9.33
C GLN A 175 -13.10 0.04 -8.28
N ASP A 176 -13.60 -1.16 -8.50
CA ASP A 176 -14.48 -1.87 -7.56
C ASP A 176 -13.79 -2.17 -6.23
N GLU A 177 -12.51 -2.57 -6.28
CA GLU A 177 -11.68 -2.80 -5.10
C GLU A 177 -11.37 -1.50 -4.36
N ILE A 178 -11.11 -0.40 -5.10
CA ILE A 178 -10.89 0.93 -4.53
C ILE A 178 -12.14 1.38 -3.76
N VAL A 179 -13.32 1.25 -4.38
CA VAL A 179 -14.61 1.57 -3.74
C VAL A 179 -14.81 0.74 -2.48
N ALA A 180 -14.57 -0.57 -2.55
CA ALA A 180 -14.70 -1.47 -1.41
C ALA A 180 -13.74 -1.10 -0.27
N ALA A 181 -12.47 -0.81 -0.59
CA ALA A 181 -11.45 -0.45 0.38
C ALA A 181 -11.74 0.91 1.06
N LEU A 182 -12.25 1.89 0.31
CA LEU A 182 -12.65 3.20 0.85
C LEU A 182 -13.91 3.13 1.73
N ASN A 183 -14.82 2.20 1.45
CA ASN A 183 -16.00 1.96 2.30
C ASN A 183 -15.69 1.20 3.59
N GLN A 184 -14.52 0.56 3.68
CA GLN A 184 -14.17 -0.28 4.81
C GLN A 184 -13.92 0.57 6.07
N GLN A 185 -14.53 0.16 7.18
CA GLN A 185 -14.34 0.78 8.49
C GLN A 185 -13.36 -0.02 9.37
N PRO A 186 -12.54 0.64 10.19
CA PRO A 186 -12.28 2.08 10.19
C PRO A 186 -11.58 2.55 8.91
N PRO A 187 -11.66 3.84 8.56
CA PRO A 187 -11.00 4.37 7.37
C PRO A 187 -9.48 4.22 7.46
N ALA A 188 -8.81 4.22 6.31
CA ALA A 188 -7.35 4.20 6.29
C ALA A 188 -6.76 5.51 6.86
N ASP A 189 -5.61 5.40 7.54
CA ASP A 189 -4.87 6.53 8.12
C ASP A 189 -3.95 7.20 7.12
N VAL A 190 -3.54 6.48 6.07
CA VAL A 190 -2.73 6.96 4.95
C VAL A 190 -3.19 6.25 3.68
N ILE A 191 -3.16 6.96 2.56
CA ILE A 191 -3.35 6.37 1.23
C ILE A 191 -2.06 6.54 0.43
N ALA A 192 -1.51 5.44 -0.09
CA ALA A 192 -0.45 5.43 -1.10
C ALA A 192 -1.07 5.07 -2.44
N MET A 193 -1.05 5.99 -3.40
CA MET A 193 -1.85 5.89 -4.61
C MET A 193 -1.02 6.10 -5.87
N ASP A 194 -1.14 5.18 -6.83
CA ASP A 194 -0.61 5.36 -8.18
C ASP A 194 -1.40 6.44 -8.94
N MET A 195 -0.68 7.20 -9.77
CA MET A 195 -1.29 8.18 -10.66
C MET A 195 -1.94 7.52 -11.88
N VAL A 196 -1.41 6.39 -12.31
CA VAL A 196 -1.89 5.67 -13.49
C VAL A 196 -2.67 4.44 -13.05
N LEU A 197 -3.97 4.54 -13.05
CA LEU A 197 -4.90 3.47 -12.70
C LEU A 197 -5.70 3.05 -13.94
N PRO A 198 -6.09 1.76 -14.08
CA PRO A 198 -6.73 1.27 -15.30
C PRO A 198 -8.10 1.91 -15.57
N ASP A 199 -8.88 2.15 -14.51
CA ASP A 199 -10.29 2.53 -14.62
C ASP A 199 -10.60 3.92 -14.05
N VAL A 200 -9.59 4.60 -13.49
CA VAL A 200 -9.76 5.89 -12.78
C VAL A 200 -8.58 6.79 -13.05
N ILE A 201 -8.84 8.07 -13.30
CA ILE A 201 -7.78 9.08 -13.38
C ILE A 201 -7.31 9.41 -11.96
N GLY A 202 -6.02 9.12 -11.66
CA GLY A 202 -5.47 9.26 -10.31
C GLY A 202 -5.58 10.66 -9.72
N LEU A 203 -5.32 11.73 -10.51
CA LEU A 203 -5.50 13.12 -10.08
C LEU A 203 -6.95 13.43 -9.70
N GLU A 204 -7.91 12.93 -10.47
CA GLU A 204 -9.33 13.12 -10.17
C GLU A 204 -9.73 12.38 -8.90
N LEU A 205 -9.25 11.14 -8.73
CA LEU A 205 -9.50 10.39 -7.49
C LEU A 205 -8.94 11.13 -6.28
N LEU A 206 -7.73 11.68 -6.38
CA LEU A 206 -7.12 12.52 -5.35
C LEU A 206 -8.01 13.72 -5.01
N GLY A 207 -8.45 14.47 -6.02
CA GLY A 207 -9.35 15.63 -5.83
C GLY A 207 -10.66 15.25 -5.14
N ARG A 208 -11.28 14.15 -5.57
CA ARG A 208 -12.50 13.63 -4.94
C ARG A 208 -12.27 13.23 -3.49
N LEU A 209 -11.18 12.54 -3.17
CA LEU A 209 -10.84 12.19 -1.79
C LEU A 209 -10.66 13.43 -0.91
N ARG A 210 -10.15 14.54 -1.45
CA ARG A 210 -10.05 15.82 -0.73
C ARG A 210 -11.40 16.50 -0.48
N GLU A 211 -12.38 16.23 -1.30
CA GLU A 211 -13.77 16.70 -1.08
C GLU A 211 -14.55 15.78 -0.13
N HIS A 212 -14.07 14.56 0.11
CA HIS A 212 -14.78 13.58 0.92
C HIS A 212 -14.62 13.86 2.43
N PRO A 213 -15.70 13.93 3.23
CA PRO A 213 -15.62 14.26 4.66
C PRO A 213 -14.65 13.39 5.46
N THR A 214 -14.58 12.09 5.16
CA THR A 214 -13.70 11.13 5.84
C THR A 214 -12.24 11.27 5.41
N TYR A 215 -11.99 11.50 4.10
CA TYR A 215 -10.65 11.42 3.53
C TYR A 215 -10.00 12.79 3.28
N LYS A 216 -10.72 13.90 3.45
CA LYS A 216 -10.20 15.25 3.19
C LYS A 216 -8.91 15.59 3.93
N SER A 217 -8.71 15.04 5.12
CA SER A 217 -7.53 15.25 5.96
C SER A 217 -6.57 14.07 6.02
N VAL A 218 -6.94 12.91 5.45
CA VAL A 218 -6.07 11.73 5.42
C VAL A 218 -4.87 12.00 4.52
N PRO A 219 -3.62 11.78 4.98
CA PRO A 219 -2.44 11.93 4.13
C PRO A 219 -2.52 11.03 2.90
N ILE A 220 -2.23 11.60 1.72
CA ILE A 220 -2.18 10.86 0.45
C ILE A 220 -0.80 11.04 -0.15
N ILE A 221 -0.09 9.93 -0.32
CA ILE A 221 1.20 9.87 -1.00
C ILE A 221 0.95 9.39 -2.42
N VAL A 222 1.30 10.22 -3.39
CA VAL A 222 1.16 9.90 -4.81
C VAL A 222 2.42 9.19 -5.31
N MET A 223 2.22 8.09 -6.05
CA MET A 223 3.28 7.34 -6.70
C MET A 223 3.14 7.49 -8.22
N ALA A 224 4.21 7.75 -8.94
CA ALA A 224 4.16 7.96 -10.39
C ALA A 224 5.42 7.44 -11.11
N GLY A 225 5.27 7.07 -12.38
CA GLY A 225 6.40 6.55 -13.20
C GLY A 225 7.38 7.62 -13.66
N LYS A 226 6.98 8.89 -13.68
CA LYS A 226 7.80 10.03 -14.13
C LYS A 226 7.76 11.16 -13.12
N VAL A 227 8.83 11.98 -13.13
CA VAL A 227 8.89 13.26 -12.41
C VAL A 227 8.95 14.35 -13.47
N GLU A 228 7.80 14.82 -13.91
CA GLU A 228 7.72 16.10 -14.58
C GLU A 228 7.30 17.14 -13.55
N HIS A 229 7.86 18.35 -13.65
CA HIS A 229 7.57 19.43 -12.71
C HIS A 229 6.07 19.67 -12.60
N ASP A 230 5.40 19.71 -13.73
CA ASP A 230 3.97 19.99 -13.84
C ASP A 230 3.11 18.90 -13.20
N ASP A 231 3.51 17.62 -13.29
CA ASP A 231 2.81 16.50 -12.64
C ASP A 231 2.87 16.62 -11.12
N VAL A 232 4.03 17.01 -10.59
CA VAL A 232 4.21 17.21 -9.15
C VAL A 232 3.38 18.39 -8.69
N VAL A 233 3.43 19.53 -9.40
CA VAL A 233 2.64 20.71 -9.10
C VAL A 233 1.15 20.39 -9.14
N ALA A 234 0.69 19.66 -10.16
CA ALA A 234 -0.70 19.22 -10.25
C ALA A 234 -1.11 18.35 -9.06
N ALA A 235 -0.32 17.33 -8.72
CA ALA A 235 -0.62 16.46 -7.58
C ALA A 235 -0.72 17.26 -6.27
N LEU A 236 0.17 18.25 -6.07
CA LEU A 236 0.14 19.15 -4.93
C LEU A 236 -1.10 20.04 -4.90
N ALA A 237 -1.42 20.65 -6.03
CA ALA A 237 -2.59 21.52 -6.17
C ALA A 237 -3.90 20.76 -5.92
N TYR A 238 -3.97 19.48 -6.28
CA TYR A 238 -5.06 18.57 -5.92
C TYR A 238 -4.98 18.08 -4.46
N GLY A 239 -3.92 18.41 -3.71
CA GLY A 239 -3.82 18.17 -2.29
C GLY A 239 -3.04 16.91 -1.89
N ALA A 240 -2.12 16.43 -2.71
CA ALA A 240 -1.18 15.39 -2.30
C ALA A 240 -0.38 15.82 -1.07
N SER A 241 -0.15 14.89 -0.15
CA SER A 241 0.70 15.09 1.03
C SER A 241 2.16 14.72 0.76
N GLY A 242 2.39 13.92 -0.27
CA GLY A 242 3.71 13.52 -0.74
C GLY A 242 3.65 13.02 -2.18
N TYR A 243 4.81 13.04 -2.83
CA TYR A 243 4.99 12.54 -4.19
C TYR A 243 6.24 11.67 -4.25
N MET A 244 6.15 10.52 -4.90
CA MET A 244 7.25 9.57 -5.02
C MET A 244 7.30 8.99 -6.44
N THR A 245 8.52 8.80 -6.98
CA THR A 245 8.68 8.22 -8.31
C THR A 245 8.96 6.74 -8.29
N LYS A 246 8.35 6.00 -9.20
CA LYS A 246 8.67 4.62 -9.52
C LYS A 246 9.86 4.57 -10.51
N PRO A 247 10.78 3.59 -10.39
CA PRO A 247 10.83 2.58 -9.34
C PRO A 247 11.39 3.14 -8.03
N PHE A 248 10.88 2.64 -6.90
CA PHE A 248 11.36 2.99 -5.56
C PHE A 248 11.60 1.73 -4.72
N LYS A 249 12.42 1.87 -3.67
CA LYS A 249 12.53 0.83 -2.66
C LYS A 249 11.35 0.91 -1.69
N ALA A 250 10.79 -0.22 -1.33
CA ALA A 250 9.62 -0.27 -0.45
C ALA A 250 9.87 0.42 0.93
N GLU A 251 11.12 0.37 1.42
CA GLU A 251 11.52 1.06 2.65
C GLU A 251 11.37 2.58 2.54
N ALA A 252 11.57 3.15 1.35
CA ALA A 252 11.39 4.58 1.14
C ALA A 252 9.92 5.00 1.28
N LEU A 253 8.98 4.16 0.84
CA LEU A 253 7.56 4.42 1.09
C LEU A 253 7.23 4.30 2.58
N VAL A 254 7.80 3.32 3.29
CA VAL A 254 7.64 3.18 4.75
C VAL A 254 8.10 4.45 5.47
N ASP A 255 9.26 5.00 5.09
CA ASP A 255 9.78 6.25 5.66
C ASP A 255 8.85 7.44 5.37
N ASN A 256 8.26 7.49 4.17
CA ASN A 256 7.31 8.52 3.80
C ASN A 256 6.00 8.40 4.58
N VAL A 257 5.48 7.19 4.74
CA VAL A 257 4.29 6.92 5.57
C VAL A 257 4.52 7.36 7.01
N ARG A 258 5.70 7.04 7.58
CA ARG A 258 6.07 7.52 8.92
C ARG A 258 6.10 9.03 9.00
N ALA A 259 6.72 9.68 8.01
CA ALA A 259 6.87 11.14 8.00
C ALA A 259 5.52 11.87 7.94
N VAL A 260 4.55 11.40 7.14
CA VAL A 260 3.22 12.01 7.06
C VAL A 260 2.36 11.72 8.29
N LEU A 261 2.68 10.68 9.05
CA LEU A 261 2.03 10.33 10.32
C LEU A 261 2.71 10.94 11.56
N GLY A 262 3.89 11.57 11.40
CA GLY A 262 4.67 12.11 12.51
C GLY A 262 5.28 11.02 13.41
N LEU A 263 5.68 9.89 12.83
CA LEU A 263 6.27 8.72 13.51
C LEU A 263 7.79 8.68 13.37
#